data_f4074e3494355c4010a26e5a40cea6dc
#
_entry.id   f4074e3494355c4010a26e5a40cea6dc
#
_cell.length_a   1.000
_cell.length_b   1.000
_cell.length_c   1.000
_cell.angle_alpha   90.00
_cell.angle_beta   90.00
_cell.angle_gamma   90.00
#
_symmetry.space_group_name_H-M   'P 1'
#
loop_
_entity.id
_entity.type
_entity.pdbx_description
1 polymer ?
#
loop_
_entity_poly.entity_id
_entity_poly.type
_entity_poly.pdbx_seq_one_letter_code
_entity_poly.pdbx_strand_id
1 'polypeptide(L)'
;MDLLGKIRRWHYRDGVGIREIAGKTSLSRNTVRKYLRDRQSTPDYPRRVAVRTKLAGFEERLRQWLGEDAKLPRKQRRTVRRIYKALRDLGYAGSYGRVAAYVRHHKREGGQPSNAVFIPLVFGPGEAFQFDFSTETVELAGLLQTIKVAHIRLCHSRKFLVIAYPRETQEMVFDAHWQAFRHFGGIPRRGIYDNMSTAVDKVLKGRERDYNRRFEQMAAHYLFEPHACNVASGWEKGQVERQVQLVREWLFVPRLKFRDFIELNAWLTRRCVELAHERPHPDQELRTVSEVFAEEAPLLGALPAMFDGFHERTWPA
;
A
#
# COMPACT_ATOMS: atom_id res chain seq x y z
N MET A 1 -32.05 -21.15 -17.04
CA MET A 1 -33.47 -21.52 -16.99
C MET A 1 -34.10 -20.84 -15.78
N ASP A 2 -35.21 -20.14 -15.99
CA ASP A 2 -35.93 -19.39 -14.98
C ASP A 2 -36.53 -20.30 -13.89
N LEU A 3 -36.28 -20.02 -12.62
CA LEU A 3 -36.78 -20.78 -11.47
C LEU A 3 -38.31 -20.85 -11.45
N LEU A 4 -38.99 -19.76 -11.83
CA LEU A 4 -40.42 -19.68 -11.96
C LEU A 4 -40.97 -20.71 -12.99
N GLY A 5 -40.35 -20.80 -14.14
CA GLY A 5 -40.70 -21.74 -15.16
C GLY A 5 -40.52 -23.20 -14.72
N LYS A 6 -39.51 -23.50 -13.88
CA LYS A 6 -39.33 -24.82 -13.26
C LYS A 6 -40.44 -25.16 -12.27
N ILE A 7 -40.80 -24.22 -11.36
CA ILE A 7 -41.87 -24.40 -10.36
C ILE A 7 -43.20 -24.69 -11.03
N ARG A 8 -43.54 -23.96 -12.10
CA ARG A 8 -44.77 -24.14 -12.84
C ARG A 8 -44.83 -25.50 -13.59
N ARG A 9 -43.72 -25.90 -14.24
CA ARG A 9 -43.64 -27.22 -14.90
C ARG A 9 -43.83 -28.34 -13.89
N TRP A 10 -43.13 -28.29 -12.76
CA TRP A 10 -43.26 -29.29 -11.72
C TRP A 10 -44.70 -29.41 -11.20
N HIS A 11 -45.40 -28.27 -11.01
CA HIS A 11 -46.76 -28.28 -10.48
C HIS A 11 -47.81 -28.68 -11.53
N TYR A 12 -47.83 -28.01 -12.69
CA TYR A 12 -48.90 -28.14 -13.67
C TYR A 12 -48.66 -29.28 -14.68
N ARG A 13 -47.43 -29.65 -14.98
CA ARG A 13 -47.10 -30.70 -15.92
C ARG A 13 -46.80 -32.02 -15.21
N ASP A 14 -45.95 -31.94 -14.16
CA ASP A 14 -45.38 -33.13 -13.52
C ASP A 14 -46.16 -33.53 -12.24
N GLY A 15 -47.21 -32.79 -11.85
CA GLY A 15 -48.10 -33.08 -10.73
C GLY A 15 -47.45 -32.96 -9.35
N VAL A 16 -46.27 -32.30 -9.23
CA VAL A 16 -45.52 -32.23 -7.98
C VAL A 16 -46.22 -31.32 -6.98
N GLY A 17 -46.40 -31.79 -5.75
CA GLY A 17 -47.09 -31.05 -4.68
C GLY A 17 -46.29 -29.83 -4.19
N ILE A 18 -47.00 -28.79 -3.75
CA ILE A 18 -46.41 -27.53 -3.25
C ILE A 18 -45.37 -27.76 -2.14
N ARG A 19 -45.60 -28.78 -1.29
CA ARG A 19 -44.71 -29.11 -0.16
C ARG A 19 -43.35 -29.63 -0.68
N GLU A 20 -43.39 -30.44 -1.70
CA GLU A 20 -42.19 -31.02 -2.33
C GLU A 20 -41.43 -29.95 -3.14
N ILE A 21 -42.14 -29.11 -3.88
CA ILE A 21 -41.54 -27.96 -4.59
C ILE A 21 -40.85 -27.02 -3.62
N ALA A 22 -41.45 -26.73 -2.46
CA ALA A 22 -40.87 -25.89 -1.41
C ALA A 22 -39.56 -26.50 -0.87
N GLY A 23 -39.53 -27.84 -0.68
CA GLY A 23 -38.31 -28.55 -0.27
C GLY A 23 -37.21 -28.51 -1.33
N LYS A 24 -37.55 -28.75 -2.62
CA LYS A 24 -36.61 -28.75 -3.75
C LYS A 24 -36.01 -27.34 -4.05
N THR A 25 -36.74 -26.28 -3.72
CA THR A 25 -36.34 -24.90 -4.04
C THR A 25 -35.85 -24.08 -2.83
N SER A 26 -35.95 -24.63 -1.61
CA SER A 26 -35.70 -23.91 -0.33
C SER A 26 -36.57 -22.65 -0.16
N LEU A 27 -37.71 -22.58 -0.87
CA LEU A 27 -38.65 -21.48 -0.77
C LEU A 27 -39.78 -21.82 0.23
N SER A 28 -40.36 -20.76 0.85
CA SER A 28 -41.55 -20.97 1.67
C SER A 28 -42.73 -21.43 0.84
N ARG A 29 -43.61 -22.29 1.41
CA ARG A 29 -44.87 -22.74 0.76
C ARG A 29 -45.74 -21.59 0.27
N ASN A 30 -45.74 -20.47 0.99
CA ASN A 30 -46.45 -19.28 0.59
C ASN A 30 -45.83 -18.57 -0.62
N THR A 31 -44.49 -18.59 -0.73
CA THR A 31 -43.77 -18.08 -1.90
C THR A 31 -44.07 -18.96 -3.14
N VAL A 32 -44.07 -20.29 -3.00
CA VAL A 32 -44.43 -21.19 -4.08
C VAL A 32 -45.89 -20.97 -4.54
N ARG A 33 -46.85 -20.84 -3.60
CA ARG A 33 -48.24 -20.50 -3.93
C ARG A 33 -48.40 -19.19 -4.68
N LYS A 34 -47.66 -18.14 -4.22
CA LYS A 34 -47.63 -16.85 -4.89
C LYS A 34 -47.15 -16.97 -6.32
N TYR A 35 -46.08 -17.72 -6.57
CA TYR A 35 -45.53 -17.93 -7.91
C TYR A 35 -46.43 -18.77 -8.83
N LEU A 36 -47.22 -19.64 -8.28
CA LEU A 36 -48.20 -20.42 -9.07
C LEU A 36 -49.44 -19.58 -9.43
N ARG A 37 -49.88 -18.65 -8.57
CA ARG A 37 -51.03 -17.73 -8.80
C ARG A 37 -50.70 -16.61 -9.78
N ASP A 38 -49.48 -16.12 -9.72
CA ASP A 38 -49.04 -14.94 -10.50
C ASP A 38 -48.69 -15.40 -11.93
N ARG A 39 -49.51 -14.98 -12.91
CA ARG A 39 -49.28 -15.31 -14.32
C ARG A 39 -48.17 -14.50 -14.98
N GLN A 40 -47.63 -13.46 -14.33
CA GLN A 40 -46.52 -12.69 -14.85
C GLN A 40 -45.21 -13.48 -14.77
N SER A 41 -44.40 -13.39 -15.82
CA SER A 41 -43.20 -14.23 -16.02
C SER A 41 -41.99 -13.81 -15.22
N THR A 42 -41.99 -12.65 -14.55
CA THR A 42 -40.88 -12.14 -13.76
C THR A 42 -41.36 -11.49 -12.46
N PRO A 43 -40.75 -11.78 -11.29
CA PRO A 43 -41.03 -11.06 -10.07
C PRO A 43 -40.53 -9.61 -10.21
N ASP A 44 -41.46 -8.66 -10.26
CA ASP A 44 -41.10 -7.26 -10.17
C ASP A 44 -40.88 -6.92 -8.69
N TYR A 45 -39.60 -6.76 -8.31
CA TYR A 45 -39.26 -6.22 -7.01
C TYR A 45 -39.30 -4.68 -7.13
N PRO A 46 -40.19 -3.99 -6.40
CA PRO A 46 -40.20 -2.54 -6.42
C PRO A 46 -38.79 -2.04 -6.10
N ARG A 47 -38.18 -1.29 -7.04
CA ARG A 47 -36.90 -0.64 -6.80
C ARG A 47 -37.05 0.21 -5.54
N ARG A 48 -36.27 -0.11 -4.49
CA ARG A 48 -36.22 0.73 -3.31
C ARG A 48 -35.97 2.17 -3.75
N VAL A 49 -36.89 3.07 -3.41
CA VAL A 49 -36.71 4.51 -3.58
C VAL A 49 -35.34 4.87 -3.04
N ALA A 50 -34.53 5.54 -3.83
CA ALA A 50 -33.17 5.90 -3.46
C ALA A 50 -33.22 6.80 -2.21
N VAL A 51 -33.01 6.22 -1.04
CA VAL A 51 -32.82 6.97 0.20
C VAL A 51 -31.62 7.88 -0.01
N ARG A 52 -31.79 9.19 0.22
CA ARG A 52 -30.67 10.16 0.19
C ARG A 52 -29.54 9.60 1.04
N THR A 53 -28.46 9.19 0.39
CA THR A 53 -27.31 8.58 1.07
C THR A 53 -26.52 9.68 1.79
N LYS A 54 -25.88 9.36 2.91
CA LYS A 54 -24.97 10.29 3.61
C LYS A 54 -23.87 10.85 2.69
N LEU A 55 -23.66 10.22 1.53
CA LEU A 55 -22.71 10.63 0.50
C LEU A 55 -23.23 11.76 -0.40
N ALA A 56 -24.56 11.95 -0.49
CA ALA A 56 -25.18 12.88 -1.43
C ALA A 56 -24.64 14.33 -1.29
N GLY A 57 -24.36 14.78 -0.06
CA GLY A 57 -23.76 16.11 0.18
C GLY A 57 -22.29 16.23 -0.23
N PHE A 58 -21.63 15.13 -0.56
CA PHE A 58 -20.19 15.09 -0.90
C PHE A 58 -19.93 14.66 -2.35
N GLU A 59 -20.98 14.34 -3.13
CA GLU A 59 -20.83 13.82 -4.49
C GLU A 59 -20.17 14.83 -5.44
N GLU A 60 -20.45 16.11 -5.31
CA GLU A 60 -19.83 17.17 -6.12
C GLU A 60 -18.33 17.23 -5.87
N ARG A 61 -17.91 17.20 -4.60
CA ARG A 61 -16.51 17.18 -4.21
C ARG A 61 -15.81 15.91 -4.69
N LEU A 62 -16.48 14.78 -4.64
CA LEU A 62 -15.96 13.52 -5.18
C LEU A 62 -15.75 13.58 -6.69
N ARG A 63 -16.71 14.12 -7.45
CA ARG A 63 -16.57 14.31 -8.90
C ARG A 63 -15.40 15.23 -9.24
N GLN A 64 -15.28 16.35 -8.50
CA GLN A 64 -14.16 17.27 -8.67
C GLN A 64 -12.82 16.54 -8.46
N TRP A 65 -12.64 15.86 -7.33
CA TRP A 65 -11.41 15.14 -7.02
C TRP A 65 -11.08 14.02 -8.02
N LEU A 66 -12.08 13.27 -8.46
CA LEU A 66 -11.88 12.22 -9.47
C LEU A 66 -11.55 12.80 -10.84
N GLY A 67 -12.12 13.96 -11.18
CA GLY A 67 -11.79 14.70 -12.39
C GLY A 67 -10.38 15.29 -12.37
N GLU A 68 -9.93 15.83 -11.23
CA GLU A 68 -8.53 16.26 -11.02
C GLU A 68 -7.57 15.07 -11.15
N ASP A 69 -7.88 13.97 -10.47
CA ASP A 69 -7.07 12.76 -10.50
C ASP A 69 -6.99 12.14 -11.90
N ALA A 70 -8.05 12.23 -12.71
CA ALA A 70 -8.06 11.70 -14.08
C ALA A 70 -7.00 12.37 -14.96
N LYS A 71 -6.69 13.65 -14.71
CA LYS A 71 -5.66 14.43 -15.43
C LYS A 71 -4.23 14.13 -15.00
N LEU A 72 -4.06 13.43 -13.86
CA LEU A 72 -2.75 13.10 -13.30
C LEU A 72 -2.28 11.71 -13.75
N PRO A 73 -0.96 11.48 -13.81
CA PRO A 73 -0.40 10.14 -13.97
C PRO A 73 -0.93 9.20 -12.87
N ARG A 74 -1.13 7.91 -13.19
CA ARG A 74 -1.69 6.91 -12.26
C ARG A 74 -1.02 6.93 -10.87
N LYS A 75 0.28 7.16 -10.81
CA LYS A 75 1.09 7.19 -9.58
C LYS A 75 0.78 8.40 -8.67
N GLN A 76 0.15 9.45 -9.19
CA GLN A 76 -0.17 10.69 -8.46
C GLN A 76 -1.67 10.80 -8.09
N ARG A 77 -2.48 9.80 -8.44
CA ARG A 77 -3.93 9.79 -8.15
C ARG A 77 -4.20 9.38 -6.72
N ARG A 78 -5.20 10.01 -6.09
CA ARG A 78 -5.67 9.64 -4.75
C ARG A 78 -6.23 8.22 -4.74
N THR A 79 -5.91 7.45 -3.70
CA THR A 79 -6.59 6.17 -3.46
C THR A 79 -7.95 6.39 -2.82
N VAL A 80 -8.79 5.36 -2.88
CA VAL A 80 -10.11 5.37 -2.20
C VAL A 80 -9.96 5.61 -0.70
N ARG A 81 -8.91 5.09 -0.05
CA ARG A 81 -8.62 5.33 1.37
C ARG A 81 -8.29 6.79 1.64
N ARG A 82 -7.49 7.41 0.80
CA ARG A 82 -7.16 8.84 0.92
C ARG A 82 -8.39 9.72 0.70
N ILE A 83 -9.20 9.40 -0.32
CA ILE A 83 -10.49 10.08 -0.57
C ILE A 83 -11.41 9.92 0.66
N TYR A 84 -11.52 8.72 1.22
CA TYR A 84 -12.34 8.49 2.41
C TYR A 84 -11.86 9.28 3.63
N LYS A 85 -10.52 9.30 3.89
CA LYS A 85 -9.95 10.11 4.99
C LYS A 85 -10.26 11.60 4.79
N ALA A 86 -10.04 12.14 3.60
CA ALA A 86 -10.34 13.54 3.29
C ALA A 86 -11.85 13.87 3.45
N LEU A 87 -12.75 12.95 3.09
CA LEU A 87 -14.18 13.12 3.34
C LEU A 87 -14.51 13.09 4.83
N ARG A 88 -13.85 12.25 5.63
CA ARG A 88 -14.00 12.22 7.09
C ARG A 88 -13.58 13.55 7.72
N ASP A 89 -12.46 14.10 7.28
CA ASP A 89 -11.96 15.41 7.72
C ASP A 89 -12.94 16.55 7.38
N LEU A 90 -13.77 16.39 6.33
CA LEU A 90 -14.84 17.27 5.93
C LEU A 90 -16.20 16.97 6.61
N GLY A 91 -16.25 16.03 7.58
CA GLY A 91 -17.45 15.70 8.34
C GLY A 91 -18.30 14.55 7.76
N TYR A 92 -17.78 13.77 6.79
CA TYR A 92 -18.50 12.59 6.29
C TYR A 92 -18.61 11.49 7.36
N ALA A 93 -19.82 11.19 7.80
CA ALA A 93 -20.11 10.17 8.81
C ALA A 93 -20.62 8.83 8.23
N GLY A 94 -20.33 8.56 6.96
CA GLY A 94 -20.71 7.31 6.29
C GLY A 94 -19.59 6.27 6.24
N SER A 95 -19.90 5.08 5.69
CA SER A 95 -18.95 3.98 5.62
C SER A 95 -17.97 4.10 4.43
N TYR A 96 -16.75 3.54 4.61
CA TYR A 96 -15.77 3.37 3.55
C TYR A 96 -16.34 2.62 2.33
N GLY A 97 -17.14 1.57 2.56
CA GLY A 97 -17.73 0.76 1.48
C GLY A 97 -18.59 1.58 0.51
N ARG A 98 -19.29 2.61 0.99
CA ARG A 98 -20.09 3.52 0.14
C ARG A 98 -19.20 4.39 -0.75
N VAL A 99 -18.12 4.95 -0.20
CA VAL A 99 -17.15 5.73 -0.97
C VAL A 99 -16.46 4.84 -2.00
N ALA A 100 -16.04 3.64 -1.61
CA ALA A 100 -15.43 2.66 -2.50
C ALA A 100 -16.37 2.22 -3.64
N ALA A 101 -17.66 2.04 -3.36
CA ALA A 101 -18.67 1.72 -4.36
C ALA A 101 -18.86 2.86 -5.36
N TYR A 102 -18.93 4.11 -4.88
CA TYR A 102 -19.04 5.30 -5.74
C TYR A 102 -17.84 5.45 -6.67
N VAL A 103 -16.62 5.37 -6.12
CA VAL A 103 -15.38 5.45 -6.92
C VAL A 103 -15.27 4.31 -7.93
N ARG A 104 -15.70 3.08 -7.57
CA ARG A 104 -15.76 1.93 -8.47
C ARG A 104 -16.75 2.16 -9.62
N HIS A 105 -17.94 2.69 -9.33
CA HIS A 105 -18.93 3.02 -10.33
C HIS A 105 -18.39 4.06 -11.32
N HIS A 106 -17.84 5.14 -10.81
CA HIS A 106 -17.23 6.20 -11.63
C HIS A 106 -16.07 5.70 -12.50
N LYS A 107 -15.25 4.76 -12.00
CA LYS A 107 -14.15 4.14 -12.78
C LYS A 107 -14.63 3.12 -13.81
N ARG A 108 -15.76 2.43 -13.59
CA ARG A 108 -16.34 1.52 -14.58
C ARG A 108 -16.91 2.24 -15.79
N GLU A 109 -17.42 3.44 -15.61
CA GLU A 109 -17.81 4.32 -16.71
C GLU A 109 -16.59 4.77 -17.54
N GLY A 110 -15.34 4.64 -16.98
CA GLY A 110 -14.07 4.98 -17.62
C GLY A 110 -13.08 3.82 -17.92
N GLY A 111 -13.44 2.55 -17.70
CA GLY A 111 -12.71 1.30 -18.11
C GLY A 111 -11.40 0.96 -17.39
N GLN A 112 -11.29 -0.19 -16.75
CA GLN A 112 -10.31 -1.33 -16.79
C GLN A 112 -10.14 -2.13 -15.46
N PRO A 113 -9.89 -3.47 -15.48
CA PRO A 113 -9.59 -4.32 -14.31
C PRO A 113 -8.21 -5.00 -14.33
N SER A 114 -7.68 -5.44 -13.17
CA SER A 114 -6.64 -6.48 -13.07
C SER A 114 -6.53 -7.13 -11.68
N ASN A 115 -6.24 -8.45 -11.62
CA ASN A 115 -6.00 -9.28 -10.43
C ASN A 115 -4.66 -10.03 -10.54
N ALA A 116 -3.90 -10.11 -9.43
CA ALA A 116 -2.75 -11.00 -9.26
C ALA A 116 -2.73 -11.58 -7.82
N VAL A 117 -2.30 -12.83 -7.68
CA VAL A 117 -2.22 -13.61 -6.42
C VAL A 117 -0.84 -13.45 -5.78
N PHE A 118 -0.77 -13.37 -4.44
CA PHE A 118 0.43 -13.04 -3.68
C PHE A 118 0.60 -13.98 -2.48
N ILE A 119 1.83 -14.47 -2.23
CA ILE A 119 2.21 -15.26 -1.06
C ILE A 119 3.06 -14.38 -0.12
N PRO A 120 2.65 -14.16 1.15
CA PRO A 120 3.40 -13.31 2.06
C PRO A 120 4.68 -13.97 2.58
N LEU A 121 5.79 -13.21 2.64
CA LEU A 121 7.01 -13.57 3.37
C LEU A 121 6.85 -13.18 4.83
N VAL A 122 7.14 -14.11 5.71
CA VAL A 122 7.17 -13.88 7.15
C VAL A 122 8.63 -13.71 7.60
N PHE A 123 8.92 -12.62 8.29
CA PHE A 123 10.21 -12.31 8.88
C PHE A 123 10.10 -12.27 10.39
N GLY A 124 11.10 -12.81 11.09
CA GLY A 124 11.21 -12.69 12.54
C GLY A 124 11.54 -11.23 12.96
N PRO A 125 11.28 -10.89 14.24
CA PRO A 125 11.63 -9.57 14.76
C PRO A 125 13.16 -9.35 14.75
N GLY A 126 13.59 -8.16 14.30
CA GLY A 126 15.00 -7.81 14.12
C GLY A 126 15.73 -8.55 13.00
N GLU A 127 15.01 -9.35 12.19
CA GLU A 127 15.63 -10.18 11.16
C GLU A 127 16.09 -9.38 9.96
N ALA A 128 15.23 -8.51 9.41
CA ALA A 128 15.54 -7.83 8.16
C ALA A 128 14.90 -6.45 8.03
N PHE A 129 15.54 -5.61 7.22
CA PHE A 129 14.96 -4.38 6.68
C PHE A 129 15.00 -4.40 5.14
N GLN A 130 14.16 -3.59 4.53
CA GLN A 130 14.15 -3.34 3.09
C GLN A 130 14.59 -1.91 2.83
N PHE A 131 15.38 -1.73 1.78
CA PHE A 131 15.83 -0.43 1.28
C PHE A 131 15.48 -0.28 -0.19
N ASP A 132 14.95 0.87 -0.59
CA ASP A 132 14.70 1.22 -1.98
C ASP A 132 14.71 2.75 -2.17
N PHE A 133 14.92 3.21 -3.40
CA PHE A 133 14.71 4.60 -3.80
C PHE A 133 13.48 4.76 -4.67
N SER A 134 12.73 5.81 -4.42
CA SER A 134 11.69 6.27 -5.35
C SER A 134 12.02 7.66 -5.89
N THR A 135 11.31 8.02 -6.95
CA THR A 135 11.38 9.37 -7.53
C THR A 135 10.04 10.05 -7.30
N GLU A 136 10.06 11.20 -6.65
CA GLU A 136 8.87 11.99 -6.32
C GLU A 136 9.00 13.41 -6.84
N THR A 137 7.87 14.09 -7.03
CA THR A 137 7.83 15.51 -7.43
C THR A 137 7.25 16.33 -6.29
N VAL A 138 7.99 17.31 -5.82
CA VAL A 138 7.62 18.24 -4.76
C VAL A 138 7.82 19.69 -5.22
N GLU A 139 7.27 20.63 -4.48
CA GLU A 139 7.53 22.06 -4.64
C GLU A 139 8.45 22.52 -3.50
N LEU A 140 9.68 22.93 -3.83
CA LEU A 140 10.64 23.49 -2.88
C LEU A 140 10.94 24.93 -3.26
N ALA A 141 10.83 25.86 -2.29
CA ALA A 141 10.98 27.30 -2.52
C ALA A 141 10.16 27.84 -3.71
N GLY A 142 8.93 27.29 -3.93
CA GLY A 142 8.06 27.67 -5.04
C GLY A 142 8.40 27.02 -6.40
N LEU A 143 9.46 26.22 -6.48
CA LEU A 143 9.88 25.56 -7.70
C LEU A 143 9.54 24.06 -7.66
N LEU A 144 9.01 23.54 -8.78
CA LEU A 144 8.80 22.11 -8.94
C LEU A 144 10.13 21.39 -9.13
N GLN A 145 10.41 20.44 -8.25
CA GLN A 145 11.63 19.64 -8.29
C GLN A 145 11.31 18.15 -8.26
N THR A 146 12.06 17.41 -9.06
CA THR A 146 12.10 15.96 -8.98
C THR A 146 13.20 15.55 -8.02
N ILE A 147 12.82 14.85 -6.96
CA ILE A 147 13.71 14.44 -5.88
C ILE A 147 13.78 12.91 -5.78
N LYS A 148 14.83 12.41 -5.13
CA LYS A 148 14.93 11.01 -4.73
C LYS A 148 14.50 10.84 -3.29
N VAL A 149 13.79 9.76 -3.00
CA VAL A 149 13.32 9.45 -1.65
C VAL A 149 13.81 8.05 -1.30
N ALA A 150 14.67 7.96 -0.29
CA ALA A 150 15.08 6.70 0.29
C ALA A 150 13.97 6.15 1.19
N HIS A 151 13.65 4.88 1.04
CA HIS A 151 12.67 4.14 1.83
C HIS A 151 13.38 3.05 2.60
N ILE A 152 13.33 3.10 3.93
CA ILE A 152 13.86 2.05 4.79
C ILE A 152 12.72 1.54 5.66
N ARG A 153 12.51 0.21 5.67
CA ARG A 153 11.42 -0.40 6.42
C ARG A 153 11.85 -1.71 7.08
N LEU A 154 11.53 -1.86 8.37
CA LEU A 154 11.64 -3.14 9.07
C LEU A 154 10.65 -4.17 8.49
N CYS A 155 11.12 -5.40 8.26
CA CYS A 155 10.28 -6.42 7.62
C CYS A 155 9.26 -7.04 8.57
N HIS A 156 9.53 -7.05 9.88
CA HIS A 156 8.62 -7.59 10.88
C HIS A 156 7.57 -6.54 11.30
N SER A 157 7.94 -5.51 12.04
CA SER A 157 6.99 -4.50 12.56
C SER A 157 6.38 -3.59 11.48
N ARG A 158 6.98 -3.55 10.30
CA ARG A 158 6.59 -2.61 9.23
C ARG A 158 6.87 -1.14 9.55
N LYS A 159 7.57 -0.83 10.66
CA LYS A 159 8.03 0.52 10.94
C LYS A 159 8.97 0.99 9.84
N PHE A 160 8.84 2.23 9.43
CA PHE A 160 9.60 2.76 8.30
C PHE A 160 10.06 4.20 8.53
N LEU A 161 11.08 4.58 7.79
CA LEU A 161 11.54 5.95 7.63
C LEU A 161 11.67 6.25 6.15
N VAL A 162 11.34 7.46 5.74
CA VAL A 162 11.63 7.99 4.41
C VAL A 162 12.38 9.30 4.50
N ILE A 163 13.35 9.49 3.62
CA ILE A 163 14.23 10.65 3.61
C ILE A 163 14.37 11.14 2.17
N ALA A 164 14.18 12.44 1.99
CA ALA A 164 14.28 13.09 0.69
C ALA A 164 15.70 13.59 0.42
N TYR A 165 16.18 13.35 -0.80
CA TYR A 165 17.49 13.77 -1.29
C TYR A 165 17.38 14.43 -2.67
N PRO A 166 18.30 15.35 -3.02
CA PRO A 166 18.32 15.97 -4.34
C PRO A 166 18.66 14.98 -5.46
N ARG A 167 19.40 13.92 -5.15
CA ARG A 167 19.84 12.88 -6.11
C ARG A 167 20.07 11.55 -5.39
N GLU A 168 20.47 10.53 -6.13
CA GLU A 168 20.79 9.19 -5.61
C GLU A 168 22.29 8.97 -5.79
N THR A 169 23.07 9.15 -4.72
CA THR A 169 24.49 8.90 -4.67
C THR A 169 24.82 7.95 -3.52
N GLN A 170 26.03 7.45 -3.48
CA GLN A 170 26.49 6.51 -2.46
C GLN A 170 26.48 7.14 -1.06
N GLU A 171 26.87 8.40 -0.95
CA GLU A 171 26.85 9.15 0.30
C GLU A 171 25.43 9.28 0.85
N MET A 172 24.46 9.47 -0.03
CA MET A 172 23.03 9.55 0.36
C MET A 172 22.50 8.17 0.80
N VAL A 173 23.00 7.07 0.22
CA VAL A 173 22.73 5.72 0.73
C VAL A 173 23.25 5.57 2.15
N PHE A 174 24.50 5.98 2.42
CA PHE A 174 25.11 5.87 3.75
C PHE A 174 24.38 6.71 4.79
N ASP A 175 24.06 7.96 4.44
CA ASP A 175 23.30 8.85 5.31
C ASP A 175 21.89 8.28 5.60
N ALA A 176 21.21 7.76 4.59
CA ALA A 176 19.88 7.17 4.76
C ALA A 176 19.89 5.98 5.72
N HIS A 177 20.91 5.11 5.65
CA HIS A 177 21.06 3.99 6.58
C HIS A 177 21.29 4.50 8.02
N TRP A 178 22.20 5.46 8.19
CA TRP A 178 22.47 6.04 9.48
C TRP A 178 21.23 6.66 10.13
N GLN A 179 20.51 7.47 9.39
CA GLN A 179 19.28 8.11 9.89
C GLN A 179 18.21 7.07 10.24
N ALA A 180 18.06 6.02 9.41
CA ALA A 180 17.10 4.96 9.65
C ALA A 180 17.44 4.14 10.89
N PHE A 181 18.70 3.73 11.05
CA PHE A 181 19.14 2.96 12.22
C PHE A 181 19.01 3.77 13.52
N ARG A 182 19.29 5.08 13.47
CA ARG A 182 18.98 5.98 14.60
C ARG A 182 17.48 6.06 14.89
N HIS A 183 16.65 6.15 13.85
CA HIS A 183 15.19 6.20 13.99
C HIS A 183 14.61 4.89 14.57
N PHE A 184 15.21 3.75 14.24
CA PHE A 184 14.82 2.46 14.80
C PHE A 184 15.48 2.18 16.18
N GLY A 185 16.52 2.90 16.53
CA GLY A 185 17.29 2.66 17.75
C GLY A 185 18.19 1.44 17.71
N GLY A 186 18.44 0.87 16.52
CA GLY A 186 19.27 -0.31 16.34
C GLY A 186 19.28 -0.82 14.89
N ILE A 187 19.98 -1.92 14.67
CA ILE A 187 20.28 -2.46 13.35
C ILE A 187 19.72 -3.87 13.21
N PRO A 188 18.88 -4.16 12.17
CA PRO A 188 18.46 -5.52 11.84
C PRO A 188 19.60 -6.33 11.25
N ARG A 189 19.51 -7.67 11.30
CA ARG A 189 20.57 -8.57 10.87
C ARG A 189 20.84 -8.57 9.36
N ARG A 190 19.80 -8.29 8.53
CA ARG A 190 19.90 -8.33 7.06
C ARG A 190 19.29 -7.09 6.43
N GLY A 191 19.95 -6.60 5.35
CA GLY A 191 19.41 -5.56 4.48
C GLY A 191 18.98 -6.13 3.14
N ILE A 192 17.74 -5.94 2.71
CA ILE A 192 17.19 -6.41 1.44
C ILE A 192 17.14 -5.24 0.46
N TYR A 193 17.82 -5.40 -0.70
CA TYR A 193 17.99 -4.35 -1.72
C TYR A 193 17.46 -4.81 -3.07
N ASP A 194 16.72 -3.94 -3.78
CA ASP A 194 16.39 -4.17 -5.19
C ASP A 194 17.49 -3.53 -6.05
N ASN A 195 18.19 -4.30 -6.85
CA ASN A 195 19.21 -3.98 -7.87
C ASN A 195 19.67 -2.50 -7.94
N MET A 196 20.14 -1.94 -6.81
CA MET A 196 20.61 -0.55 -6.74
C MET A 196 21.98 -0.43 -7.39
N SER A 197 22.09 0.37 -8.44
CA SER A 197 23.36 0.68 -9.10
C SER A 197 24.38 1.37 -8.18
N THR A 198 23.91 2.00 -7.10
CA THR A 198 24.75 2.64 -6.07
C THR A 198 25.32 1.66 -5.04
N ALA A 199 24.77 0.45 -4.95
CA ALA A 199 25.23 -0.60 -4.02
C ALA A 199 25.89 -1.80 -4.75
N VAL A 200 25.59 -2.02 -6.03
CA VAL A 200 25.99 -3.20 -6.79
C VAL A 200 26.77 -2.78 -8.04
N ASP A 201 28.04 -3.15 -8.13
CA ASP A 201 28.88 -2.87 -9.30
C ASP A 201 28.60 -3.85 -10.46
N LYS A 202 28.32 -5.13 -10.17
CA LYS A 202 28.00 -6.15 -11.17
C LYS A 202 26.94 -7.13 -10.69
N VAL A 203 26.01 -7.45 -11.58
CA VAL A 203 25.04 -8.53 -11.40
C VAL A 203 25.62 -9.82 -12.00
N LEU A 204 26.00 -10.78 -11.15
CA LEU A 204 26.48 -12.10 -11.57
C LEU A 204 25.31 -13.07 -11.76
N LYS A 205 25.54 -14.30 -12.24
CA LYS A 205 24.51 -15.32 -12.39
C LYS A 205 24.03 -15.80 -11.02
N GLY A 206 22.71 -15.83 -10.82
CA GLY A 206 22.10 -16.32 -9.57
C GLY A 206 21.98 -15.24 -8.49
N ARG A 207 22.36 -15.59 -7.25
CA ARG A 207 22.29 -14.71 -6.06
C ARG A 207 23.58 -13.92 -5.81
N GLU A 208 24.64 -14.20 -6.54
CA GLU A 208 25.93 -13.55 -6.37
C GLU A 208 25.89 -12.14 -6.97
N ARG A 209 26.38 -11.16 -6.21
CA ARG A 209 26.51 -9.76 -6.57
C ARG A 209 27.88 -9.28 -6.16
N ASP A 210 28.55 -8.51 -7.04
CA ASP A 210 29.69 -7.70 -6.65
C ASP A 210 29.14 -6.38 -6.09
N TYR A 211 29.12 -6.28 -4.77
CA TYR A 211 28.76 -5.02 -4.11
C TYR A 211 29.93 -4.04 -4.21
N ASN A 212 29.61 -2.76 -4.29
CA ASN A 212 30.61 -1.73 -4.21
C ASN A 212 31.39 -1.83 -2.89
N ARG A 213 32.71 -1.74 -2.95
CA ARG A 213 33.61 -1.88 -1.79
C ARG A 213 33.22 -1.01 -0.60
N ARG A 214 32.83 0.23 -0.85
CA ARG A 214 32.40 1.17 0.23
C ARG A 214 31.07 0.76 0.84
N PHE A 215 30.17 0.21 0.05
CA PHE A 215 28.92 -0.34 0.54
C PHE A 215 29.15 -1.57 1.44
N GLU A 216 30.08 -2.46 1.05
CA GLU A 216 30.48 -3.60 1.89
C GLU A 216 31.13 -3.15 3.20
N GLN A 217 31.97 -2.11 3.15
CA GLN A 217 32.56 -1.52 4.35
C GLN A 217 31.47 -0.95 5.30
N MET A 218 30.44 -0.28 4.77
CA MET A 218 29.31 0.20 5.57
C MET A 218 28.52 -0.98 6.18
N ALA A 219 28.23 -2.01 5.39
CA ALA A 219 27.53 -3.20 5.86
C ALA A 219 28.31 -3.91 6.96
N ALA A 220 29.63 -4.05 6.80
CA ALA A 220 30.52 -4.61 7.83
C ALA A 220 30.59 -3.73 9.09
N HIS A 221 30.64 -2.39 8.93
CA HIS A 221 30.65 -1.47 10.05
C HIS A 221 29.37 -1.56 10.91
N TYR A 222 28.22 -1.68 10.26
CA TYR A 222 26.92 -1.82 10.92
C TYR A 222 26.55 -3.27 11.25
N LEU A 223 27.36 -4.24 10.89
CA LEU A 223 27.19 -5.67 11.16
C LEU A 223 25.89 -6.27 10.63
N PHE A 224 25.43 -5.83 9.46
CA PHE A 224 24.32 -6.45 8.76
C PHE A 224 24.74 -7.12 7.47
N GLU A 225 24.01 -8.16 7.05
CA GLU A 225 24.25 -8.87 5.78
C GLU A 225 23.43 -8.26 4.64
N PRO A 226 24.05 -7.74 3.56
CA PRO A 226 23.32 -7.26 2.41
C PRO A 226 22.83 -8.43 1.54
N HIS A 227 21.53 -8.40 1.19
CA HIS A 227 20.89 -9.37 0.30
C HIS A 227 20.22 -8.65 -0.86
N ALA A 228 20.62 -8.99 -2.09
CA ALA A 228 19.91 -8.51 -3.28
C ALA A 228 18.69 -9.36 -3.57
N CYS A 229 17.57 -8.73 -3.93
CA CYS A 229 16.38 -9.42 -4.43
C CYS A 229 16.71 -10.19 -5.71
N ASN A 230 16.19 -11.41 -5.86
CA ASN A 230 16.34 -12.17 -7.10
C ASN A 230 15.55 -11.53 -8.25
N VAL A 231 16.17 -11.39 -9.42
CA VAL A 231 15.55 -10.86 -10.64
C VAL A 231 14.29 -11.66 -11.06
N ALA A 232 14.20 -12.93 -10.67
CA ALA A 232 13.09 -13.83 -10.99
C ALA A 232 12.04 -13.99 -9.88
N SER A 233 12.25 -13.39 -8.69
CA SER A 233 11.34 -13.55 -7.54
C SER A 233 10.33 -12.41 -7.47
N GLY A 234 9.37 -12.39 -8.38
CA GLY A 234 8.31 -11.37 -8.41
C GLY A 234 7.52 -11.23 -7.11
N TRP A 235 7.59 -12.21 -6.20
CA TRP A 235 6.97 -12.22 -4.89
C TRP A 235 7.80 -11.49 -3.80
N GLU A 236 9.13 -11.51 -3.84
CA GLU A 236 10.02 -10.67 -3.00
C GLU A 236 9.85 -9.19 -3.41
N LYS A 237 9.82 -8.92 -4.70
CA LYS A 237 9.67 -7.61 -5.30
C LYS A 237 8.30 -6.97 -5.03
N GLY A 238 7.23 -7.75 -5.01
CA GLY A 238 5.87 -7.26 -4.77
C GLY A 238 5.65 -6.61 -3.41
N GLN A 239 6.42 -6.94 -2.38
CA GLN A 239 6.36 -6.27 -1.07
C GLN A 239 7.02 -4.88 -1.10
N VAL A 240 8.19 -4.76 -1.75
CA VAL A 240 8.93 -3.49 -1.87
C VAL A 240 8.16 -2.49 -2.73
N GLU A 241 7.72 -2.90 -3.93
CA GLU A 241 6.94 -2.04 -4.83
C GLU A 241 5.65 -1.53 -4.17
N ARG A 242 4.98 -2.40 -3.41
CA ARG A 242 3.77 -2.02 -2.68
C ARG A 242 4.04 -1.02 -1.56
N GLN A 243 5.19 -1.12 -0.89
CA GLN A 243 5.62 -0.16 0.13
C GLN A 243 5.82 1.23 -0.47
N VAL A 244 6.62 1.36 -1.52
CA VAL A 244 6.87 2.64 -2.20
C VAL A 244 5.55 3.28 -2.65
N GLN A 245 4.65 2.49 -3.22
CA GLN A 245 3.33 2.99 -3.62
C GLN A 245 2.51 3.48 -2.42
N LEU A 246 2.48 2.75 -1.32
CA LEU A 246 1.75 3.12 -0.11
C LEU A 246 2.31 4.41 0.51
N VAL A 247 3.64 4.51 0.63
CA VAL A 247 4.31 5.71 1.15
C VAL A 247 4.00 6.92 0.28
N ARG A 248 4.05 6.78 -1.05
CA ARG A 248 3.66 7.84 -1.98
C ARG A 248 2.24 8.33 -1.74
N GLU A 249 1.30 7.40 -1.59
CA GLU A 249 -0.11 7.72 -1.30
C GLU A 249 -0.30 8.43 0.03
N TRP A 250 0.49 8.09 1.04
CA TRP A 250 0.30 8.64 2.38
C TRP A 250 1.01 9.97 2.59
N LEU A 251 2.18 10.14 1.96
CA LEU A 251 3.03 11.28 2.20
C LEU A 251 3.03 12.25 1.00
N PHE A 252 3.14 11.77 -0.23
CA PHE A 252 3.36 12.61 -1.41
C PHE A 252 2.10 12.93 -2.23
N VAL A 253 0.91 12.54 -1.76
CA VAL A 253 -0.37 12.89 -2.38
C VAL A 253 -1.31 13.50 -1.33
N PRO A 254 -1.75 14.76 -1.51
CA PRO A 254 -1.42 15.69 -2.58
C PRO A 254 0.05 16.12 -2.58
N ARG A 255 0.48 16.79 -3.66
CA ARG A 255 1.87 17.27 -3.80
C ARG A 255 2.29 18.11 -2.61
N LEU A 256 3.47 17.82 -2.08
CA LEU A 256 4.06 18.52 -0.95
C LEU A 256 4.69 19.86 -1.39
N LYS A 257 4.64 20.83 -0.48
CA LYS A 257 5.25 22.17 -0.63
C LYS A 257 6.02 22.50 0.63
N PHE A 258 7.30 22.78 0.49
CA PHE A 258 8.20 23.13 1.58
C PHE A 258 9.21 24.17 1.13
N ARG A 259 9.85 24.82 2.08
CA ARG A 259 10.89 25.82 1.82
C ARG A 259 12.18 25.16 1.32
N ASP A 260 12.59 24.06 1.95
CA ASP A 260 13.85 23.37 1.69
C ASP A 260 13.79 21.88 2.08
N PHE A 261 14.88 21.14 1.83
CA PHE A 261 15.00 19.74 2.22
C PHE A 261 15.02 19.51 3.73
N ILE A 262 15.47 20.46 4.53
CA ILE A 262 15.52 20.34 6.01
C ILE A 262 14.09 20.30 6.54
N GLU A 263 13.26 21.25 6.12
CA GLU A 263 11.85 21.31 6.51
C GLU A 263 11.07 20.09 6.00
N LEU A 264 11.30 19.69 4.74
CA LEU A 264 10.68 18.50 4.15
C LEU A 264 11.04 17.23 4.96
N ASN A 265 12.32 17.01 5.25
CA ASN A 265 12.78 15.82 5.98
C ASN A 265 12.33 15.82 7.45
N ALA A 266 12.29 16.97 8.11
CA ALA A 266 11.72 17.07 9.44
C ALA A 266 10.22 16.68 9.45
N TRP A 267 9.46 17.14 8.47
CA TRP A 267 8.05 16.76 8.30
C TRP A 267 7.89 15.28 7.97
N LEU A 268 8.67 14.74 7.03
CA LEU A 268 8.65 13.32 6.67
C LEU A 268 8.91 12.43 7.87
N THR A 269 9.94 12.73 8.66
CA THR A 269 10.30 11.97 9.88
C THR A 269 9.15 11.96 10.88
N ARG A 270 8.57 13.13 11.18
CA ARG A 270 7.41 13.23 12.07
C ARG A 270 6.22 12.43 11.57
N ARG A 271 5.91 12.53 10.26
CA ARG A 271 4.80 11.77 9.66
C ARG A 271 5.03 10.27 9.67
N CYS A 272 6.26 9.79 9.54
CA CYS A 272 6.59 8.37 9.68
C CYS A 272 6.26 7.86 11.11
N VAL A 273 6.58 8.66 12.14
CA VAL A 273 6.24 8.32 13.54
C VAL A 273 4.72 8.30 13.73
N GLU A 274 4.01 9.34 13.31
CA GLU A 274 2.55 9.43 13.44
C GLU A 274 1.86 8.25 12.73
N LEU A 275 2.29 7.92 11.51
CA LEU A 275 1.73 6.80 10.74
C LEU A 275 2.00 5.45 11.41
N ALA A 276 3.12 5.27 12.13
CA ALA A 276 3.38 4.04 12.87
C ALA A 276 2.39 3.85 14.04
N HIS A 277 1.93 4.93 14.65
CA HIS A 277 0.90 4.90 15.71
C HIS A 277 -0.52 4.80 15.16
N GLU A 278 -0.81 5.46 14.03
CA GLU A 278 -2.15 5.48 13.43
C GLU A 278 -2.52 4.18 12.70
N ARG A 279 -1.53 3.44 12.20
CA ARG A 279 -1.80 2.35 11.26
C ARG A 279 -1.85 0.98 11.93
N PRO A 280 -2.89 0.17 11.62
CA PRO A 280 -2.89 -1.23 11.98
C PRO A 280 -1.75 -1.97 11.25
N HIS A 281 -1.12 -2.90 11.95
CA HIS A 281 -0.16 -3.81 11.36
C HIS A 281 -0.85 -4.71 10.33
N PRO A 282 -0.29 -4.92 9.11
CA PRO A 282 -0.98 -5.63 8.04
C PRO A 282 -1.28 -7.11 8.35
N ASP A 283 -0.46 -7.74 9.17
CA ASP A 283 -0.59 -9.16 9.53
C ASP A 283 -1.14 -9.36 10.96
N GLN A 284 -1.29 -8.27 11.75
CA GLN A 284 -1.81 -8.25 13.13
C GLN A 284 -2.79 -7.09 13.27
N GLU A 285 -3.97 -7.20 12.64
CA GLU A 285 -4.93 -6.09 12.45
C GLU A 285 -5.40 -5.39 13.73
N LEU A 286 -5.31 -6.05 14.90
CA LEU A 286 -5.69 -5.50 16.20
C LEU A 286 -4.60 -4.63 16.83
N ARG A 287 -3.40 -4.60 16.26
CA ARG A 287 -2.23 -3.88 16.77
C ARG A 287 -1.75 -2.84 15.78
N THR A 288 -1.20 -1.75 16.29
CA THR A 288 -0.52 -0.76 15.47
C THR A 288 0.90 -1.20 15.10
N VAL A 289 1.45 -0.57 14.06
CA VAL A 289 2.87 -0.75 13.69
C VAL A 289 3.79 -0.41 14.86
N SER A 290 3.46 0.63 15.64
CA SER A 290 4.24 1.05 16.81
C SER A 290 4.22 0.03 17.94
N GLU A 291 3.09 -0.63 18.21
CA GLU A 291 2.97 -1.68 19.24
C GLU A 291 3.77 -2.93 18.86
N VAL A 292 3.75 -3.34 17.59
CA VAL A 292 4.58 -4.46 17.12
C VAL A 292 6.06 -4.10 17.14
N PHE A 293 6.40 -2.85 16.82
CA PHE A 293 7.78 -2.36 16.88
C PHE A 293 8.33 -2.33 18.30
N ALA A 294 7.53 -2.04 19.32
CA ALA A 294 7.98 -2.07 20.72
C ALA A 294 8.52 -3.45 21.15
N GLU A 295 8.01 -4.52 20.55
CA GLU A 295 8.53 -5.90 20.76
C GLU A 295 9.78 -6.19 19.90
N GLU A 296 9.90 -5.58 18.72
CA GLU A 296 11.04 -5.78 17.83
C GLU A 296 12.26 -4.97 18.26
N ALA A 297 12.08 -3.76 18.78
CA ALA A 297 13.15 -2.83 19.10
C ALA A 297 14.25 -3.42 20.02
N PRO A 298 13.95 -4.17 21.09
CA PRO A 298 14.98 -4.78 21.94
C PRO A 298 15.83 -5.86 21.25
N LEU A 299 15.39 -6.37 20.11
CA LEU A 299 16.04 -7.45 19.35
C LEU A 299 16.92 -6.93 18.20
N LEU A 300 16.94 -5.62 18.00
CA LEU A 300 17.84 -4.96 17.05
C LEU A 300 19.28 -4.94 17.61
N GLY A 301 20.25 -5.05 16.72
CA GLY A 301 21.67 -4.92 17.07
C GLY A 301 22.03 -3.52 17.57
N ALA A 302 23.08 -3.42 18.36
CA ALA A 302 23.56 -2.14 18.88
C ALA A 302 23.93 -1.17 17.76
N LEU A 303 23.64 0.12 17.96
CA LEU A 303 23.97 1.18 17.02
C LEU A 303 25.39 1.70 17.30
N PRO A 304 26.39 1.47 16.43
CA PRO A 304 27.73 2.04 16.54
C PRO A 304 27.73 3.53 16.17
N ALA A 305 28.91 4.16 16.14
CA ALA A 305 29.08 5.48 15.58
C ALA A 305 28.72 5.53 14.08
N MET A 306 28.48 6.72 13.55
CA MET A 306 28.21 6.90 12.12
C MET A 306 29.36 6.37 11.27
N PHE A 307 29.03 5.63 10.19
CA PHE A 307 30.02 5.20 9.21
C PHE A 307 30.61 6.42 8.48
N ASP A 308 31.94 6.49 8.41
CA ASP A 308 32.63 7.51 7.64
C ASP A 308 32.56 7.16 6.14
N GLY A 309 31.63 7.81 5.46
CA GLY A 309 31.33 7.61 4.03
C GLY A 309 32.12 8.51 3.08
N PHE A 310 33.11 9.28 3.54
CA PHE A 310 33.86 10.20 2.68
C PHE A 310 34.69 9.48 1.61
N HIS A 311 34.79 10.08 0.42
CA HIS A 311 35.73 9.67 -0.61
C HIS A 311 37.11 10.22 -0.29
N GLU A 312 38.04 9.35 0.07
CA GLU A 312 39.46 9.69 0.03
C GLU A 312 39.89 9.83 -1.44
N ARG A 313 40.27 11.01 -1.87
CA ARG A 313 41.04 11.24 -3.08
C ARG A 313 42.50 11.36 -2.69
N THR A 314 43.27 10.30 -2.90
CA THR A 314 44.75 10.40 -2.92
C THR A 314 45.16 11.08 -4.22
N TRP A 315 45.73 12.26 -4.12
CA TRP A 315 46.43 12.89 -5.23
C TRP A 315 47.80 12.22 -5.35
N PRO A 316 48.20 11.79 -6.54
CA PRO A 316 49.59 11.36 -6.72
C PRO A 316 50.52 12.55 -6.43
N ALA A 317 51.56 12.30 -5.66
CA ALA A 317 52.60 13.28 -5.31
C ALA A 317 53.38 13.75 -6.56
#